data_0a86724ac738f1dac9936b2bcd9d9cde
#
_entry.id   0a86724ac738f1dac9936b2bcd9d9cde
#
_cell.length_a   1.000
_cell.length_b   1.000
_cell.length_c   1.000
_cell.angle_alpha   90.00
_cell.angle_beta   90.00
_cell.angle_gamma   90.00
#
_symmetry.space_group_name_H-M   'P 1'
#
loop_
_entity.id
_entity.type
_entity.pdbx_description
1 polymer ?
#
loop_
_entity_poly.entity_id
_entity_poly.type
_entity_poly.pdbx_seq_one_letter_code
_entity_poly.pdbx_strand_id
1 'polypeptide(L)'
;EGNPEARIMFIGEGPGYYEDQSGRPFVGKAGQLLDKMLASIELSRKDVYIANIVKCRPPENRNPLQAEADICIEYLRWQFRVIRPEIIVCLGAVAARNIIAQDFSITRDRGKWIEKAGVWILPTYHPAALLRDQSKKRASWEDLKSLKARYQCSVPK
;
A
#
# COMPACT_ATOMS: atom_id res chain seq x y z
N GLU A 1 4.72 -3.01 9.70
CA GLU A 1 5.98 -3.77 9.64
C GLU A 1 6.95 -3.15 8.66
N GLY A 2 8.26 -3.25 8.94
CA GLY A 2 9.31 -2.82 8.02
C GLY A 2 10.31 -1.86 8.66
N ASN A 3 10.99 -1.09 7.82
CA ASN A 3 12.00 -0.15 8.26
C ASN A 3 11.37 1.12 8.84
N PRO A 4 11.67 1.50 10.10
CA PRO A 4 11.16 2.75 10.68
C PRO A 4 11.71 4.02 10.00
N GLU A 5 12.78 3.90 9.23
CA GLU A 5 13.38 4.99 8.45
C GLU A 5 13.07 4.87 6.94
N ALA A 6 12.06 4.08 6.57
CA ALA A 6 11.72 3.84 5.19
C ALA A 6 11.29 5.11 4.46
N ARG A 7 11.81 5.28 3.26
CA ARG A 7 11.40 6.37 2.34
C ARG A 7 10.11 6.04 1.60
N ILE A 8 9.73 4.75 1.53
CA ILE A 8 8.51 4.28 0.87
C ILE A 8 7.62 3.58 1.90
N MET A 9 6.35 3.97 1.93
CA MET A 9 5.32 3.35 2.75
C MET A 9 4.24 2.73 1.86
N PHE A 10 4.06 1.42 1.93
CA PHE A 10 2.97 0.71 1.27
C PHE A 10 1.77 0.63 2.19
N ILE A 11 0.60 1.02 1.70
CA ILE A 11 -0.64 1.05 2.47
C ILE A 11 -1.69 0.19 1.77
N GLY A 12 -2.08 -0.90 2.44
CA GLY A 12 -3.16 -1.78 1.99
C GLY A 12 -4.48 -1.47 2.69
N GLU A 13 -5.43 -2.37 2.52
CA GLU A 13 -6.79 -2.25 3.04
C GLU A 13 -6.89 -2.64 4.52
N GLY A 14 -6.61 -3.88 4.84
CA GLY A 14 -6.73 -4.44 6.18
C GLY A 14 -6.18 -5.87 6.28
N PRO A 15 -6.10 -6.42 7.51
CA PRO A 15 -5.65 -7.78 7.72
C PRO A 15 -6.64 -8.80 7.14
N GLY A 16 -6.13 -9.86 6.51
CA GLY A 16 -6.87 -11.08 6.23
C GLY A 16 -6.69 -12.12 7.35
N TYR A 17 -7.14 -13.37 7.09
CA TYR A 17 -7.07 -14.43 8.09
C TYR A 17 -5.64 -14.70 8.60
N TYR A 18 -4.67 -14.85 7.70
CA TYR A 18 -3.29 -15.17 8.07
C TYR A 18 -2.59 -14.01 8.78
N GLU A 19 -2.91 -12.78 8.40
CA GLU A 19 -2.43 -11.57 9.04
C GLU A 19 -2.98 -11.44 10.47
N ASP A 20 -4.26 -11.75 10.66
CA ASP A 20 -4.92 -11.75 11.97
C ASP A 20 -4.28 -12.79 12.92
N GLN A 21 -3.95 -13.98 12.41
CA GLN A 21 -3.29 -15.03 13.20
C GLN A 21 -1.83 -14.68 13.55
N SER A 22 -1.11 -14.02 12.65
CA SER A 22 0.33 -13.75 12.83
C SER A 22 0.65 -12.41 13.47
N GLY A 23 -0.32 -11.49 13.47
CA GLY A 23 -0.09 -10.09 13.89
C GLY A 23 0.79 -9.28 12.93
N ARG A 24 1.00 -9.76 11.69
CA ARG A 24 1.88 -9.13 10.69
C ARG A 24 1.10 -8.81 9.41
N PRO A 25 1.32 -7.64 8.78
CA PRO A 25 0.66 -7.30 7.53
C PRO A 25 1.19 -8.11 6.35
N PHE A 26 0.33 -8.43 5.41
CA PHE A 26 0.70 -9.04 4.12
C PHE A 26 1.54 -10.33 4.24
N VAL A 27 1.06 -11.32 4.98
CA VAL A 27 1.71 -12.66 5.12
C VAL A 27 0.99 -13.77 4.34
N GLY A 28 -0.28 -13.59 3.97
CA GLY A 28 -1.04 -14.50 3.14
C GLY A 28 -0.60 -14.47 1.66
N LYS A 29 -1.39 -15.09 0.77
CA LYS A 29 -1.09 -15.16 -0.68
C LYS A 29 -0.85 -13.78 -1.31
N ALA A 30 -1.65 -12.78 -0.93
CA ALA A 30 -1.48 -11.41 -1.40
C ALA A 30 -0.15 -10.82 -0.91
N GLY A 31 0.24 -11.10 0.32
CA GLY A 31 1.52 -10.67 0.88
C GLY A 31 2.72 -11.32 0.20
N GLN A 32 2.64 -12.62 -0.09
CA GLN A 32 3.68 -13.32 -0.85
C GLN A 32 3.85 -12.73 -2.28
N LEU A 33 2.75 -12.29 -2.88
CA LEU A 33 2.83 -11.58 -4.16
C LEU A 33 3.45 -10.20 -3.98
N LEU A 34 3.11 -9.46 -2.92
CA LEU A 34 3.76 -8.18 -2.62
C LEU A 34 5.27 -8.34 -2.45
N ASP A 35 5.74 -9.41 -1.78
CA ASP A 35 7.18 -9.69 -1.66
C ASP A 35 7.85 -9.87 -3.02
N LYS A 36 7.19 -10.59 -3.95
CA LYS A 36 7.67 -10.73 -5.34
C LYS A 36 7.66 -9.42 -6.10
N MET A 37 6.64 -8.59 -5.88
CA MET A 37 6.55 -7.26 -6.47
C MET A 37 7.70 -6.36 -5.99
N LEU A 38 7.98 -6.36 -4.70
CA LEU A 38 9.13 -5.63 -4.13
C LEU A 38 10.45 -6.13 -4.72
N ALA A 39 10.67 -7.45 -4.72
CA ALA A 39 11.89 -8.05 -5.28
C ALA A 39 12.10 -7.69 -6.75
N SER A 40 11.03 -7.55 -7.54
CA SER A 40 11.10 -7.19 -8.96
C SER A 40 11.64 -5.77 -9.21
N ILE A 41 11.60 -4.91 -8.20
CA ILE A 41 12.18 -3.57 -8.23
C ILE A 41 13.40 -3.43 -7.29
N GLU A 42 14.00 -4.55 -6.93
CA GLU A 42 15.21 -4.65 -6.09
C GLU A 42 14.99 -4.09 -4.67
N LEU A 43 13.78 -4.22 -4.14
CA LEU A 43 13.43 -3.88 -2.76
C LEU A 43 12.97 -5.12 -2.00
N SER A 44 13.01 -5.02 -0.68
CA SER A 44 12.50 -6.02 0.25
C SER A 44 11.68 -5.35 1.36
N ARG A 45 11.05 -6.14 2.23
CA ARG A 45 10.35 -5.59 3.40
C ARG A 45 11.24 -4.77 4.33
N LYS A 46 12.56 -5.02 4.31
CA LYS A 46 13.53 -4.27 5.13
C LYS A 46 13.81 -2.86 4.60
N ASP A 47 13.46 -2.60 3.34
CA ASP A 47 13.71 -1.32 2.69
C ASP A 47 12.49 -0.39 2.73
N VAL A 48 11.31 -0.94 3.03
CA VAL A 48 10.02 -0.24 3.01
C VAL A 48 9.29 -0.36 4.34
N TYR A 49 8.23 0.42 4.54
CA TYR A 49 7.28 0.22 5.63
C TYR A 49 5.92 -0.20 5.07
N ILE A 50 5.29 -1.21 5.67
CA ILE A 50 4.03 -1.78 5.21
C ILE A 50 2.98 -1.61 6.29
N ALA A 51 1.85 -1.02 5.95
CA ALA A 51 0.72 -0.76 6.83
C ALA A 51 -0.62 -1.00 6.12
N ASN A 52 -1.71 -0.90 6.85
CA ASN A 52 -3.07 -0.98 6.34
C ASN A 52 -3.91 0.20 6.84
N ILE A 53 -5.00 0.52 6.15
CA ILE A 53 -6.00 1.50 6.58
C ILE A 53 -6.63 1.04 7.89
N VAL A 54 -7.18 -0.19 7.95
CA VAL A 54 -7.70 -0.77 9.20
C VAL A 54 -6.71 -1.72 9.84
N LYS A 55 -6.72 -1.78 11.17
CA LYS A 55 -5.76 -2.58 11.95
C LYS A 55 -6.32 -3.93 12.38
N CYS A 56 -7.65 -4.08 12.39
CA CYS A 56 -8.35 -5.31 12.73
C CYS A 56 -8.94 -5.94 11.46
N ARG A 57 -9.02 -7.26 11.45
CA ARG A 57 -9.64 -8.01 10.35
C ARG A 57 -11.15 -7.76 10.29
N PRO A 58 -11.69 -7.28 9.17
CA PRO A 58 -13.15 -7.20 9.00
C PRO A 58 -13.77 -8.60 8.96
N PRO A 59 -15.03 -8.77 9.43
CA PRO A 59 -15.74 -10.06 9.36
C PRO A 59 -15.72 -10.64 7.97
N GLU A 60 -15.43 -11.95 7.85
CA GLU A 60 -15.39 -12.70 6.58
C GLU A 60 -14.48 -12.09 5.50
N ASN A 61 -13.45 -11.36 5.90
CA ASN A 61 -12.54 -10.62 5.00
C ASN A 61 -13.27 -9.67 4.04
N ARG A 62 -14.43 -9.12 4.43
CA ARG A 62 -15.09 -8.09 3.63
C ARG A 62 -14.26 -6.80 3.60
N ASN A 63 -14.56 -5.92 2.66
CA ASN A 63 -13.99 -4.59 2.69
C ASN A 63 -14.38 -3.88 4.00
N PRO A 64 -13.49 -3.08 4.60
CA PRO A 64 -13.82 -2.29 5.77
C PRO A 64 -14.91 -1.27 5.44
N LEU A 65 -15.80 -1.03 6.40
CA LEU A 65 -16.75 0.07 6.33
C LEU A 65 -16.01 1.40 6.52
N GLN A 66 -16.57 2.48 6.01
CA GLN A 66 -15.95 3.80 6.17
C GLN A 66 -15.78 4.17 7.65
N ALA A 67 -16.77 3.88 8.49
CA ALA A 67 -16.69 4.11 9.94
C ALA A 67 -15.53 3.34 10.61
N GLU A 68 -15.24 2.13 10.16
CA GLU A 68 -14.09 1.35 10.65
C GLU A 68 -12.75 1.99 10.21
N ALA A 69 -12.68 2.44 8.97
CA ALA A 69 -11.53 3.17 8.45
C ALA A 69 -11.31 4.49 9.22
N ASP A 70 -12.36 5.25 9.48
CA ASP A 70 -12.31 6.53 10.20
C ASP A 70 -11.77 6.38 11.63
N ILE A 71 -12.11 5.31 12.31
CA ILE A 71 -11.59 5.01 13.66
C ILE A 71 -10.10 4.62 13.58
N CYS A 72 -9.73 3.81 12.59
CA CYS A 72 -8.37 3.29 12.46
C CYS A 72 -7.38 4.28 11.85
N ILE A 73 -7.85 5.30 11.12
CA ILE A 73 -6.99 6.22 10.37
C ILE A 73 -5.99 6.97 11.27
N GLU A 74 -6.35 7.22 12.53
CA GLU A 74 -5.46 7.90 13.47
C GLU A 74 -4.18 7.08 13.75
N TYR A 75 -4.28 5.75 13.84
CA TYR A 75 -3.10 4.88 13.98
C TYR A 75 -2.19 4.99 12.75
N LEU A 76 -2.78 5.04 11.55
CA LEU A 76 -2.00 5.22 10.32
C LEU A 76 -1.34 6.60 10.28
N ARG A 77 -2.02 7.65 10.75
CA ARG A 77 -1.44 9.00 10.86
C ARG A 77 -0.25 9.03 11.82
N TRP A 78 -0.32 8.31 12.94
CA TRP A 78 0.81 8.16 13.85
C TRP A 78 1.97 7.44 13.19
N GLN A 79 1.72 6.32 12.51
CA GLN A 79 2.74 5.60 11.74
C GLN A 79 3.40 6.52 10.71
N PHE A 80 2.60 7.27 9.95
CA PHE A 80 3.11 8.24 8.98
C PHE A 80 4.01 9.31 9.62
N ARG A 81 3.62 9.86 10.77
CA ARG A 81 4.40 10.88 11.48
C ARG A 81 5.74 10.35 11.99
N VAL A 82 5.80 9.07 12.38
CA VAL A 82 7.03 8.42 12.85
C VAL A 82 7.94 8.08 11.68
N ILE A 83 7.39 7.42 10.66
CA ILE A 83 8.14 6.94 9.49
C ILE A 83 8.57 8.11 8.59
N ARG A 84 7.70 9.10 8.39
CA ARG A 84 7.91 10.26 7.49
C ARG A 84 8.36 9.87 6.09
N PRO A 85 7.61 9.02 5.39
CA PRO A 85 7.99 8.55 4.07
C PRO A 85 7.94 9.70 3.04
N GLU A 86 8.75 9.61 2.02
CA GLU A 86 8.72 10.50 0.85
C GLU A 86 7.68 10.06 -0.17
N ILE A 87 7.43 8.74 -0.20
CA ILE A 87 6.51 8.09 -1.15
C ILE A 87 5.53 7.22 -0.39
N ILE A 88 4.24 7.35 -0.72
CA ILE A 88 3.17 6.43 -0.33
C ILE A 88 2.73 5.65 -1.56
N VAL A 89 2.65 4.32 -1.43
CA VAL A 89 2.03 3.45 -2.44
C VAL A 89 0.70 2.95 -1.90
N CYS A 90 -0.40 3.38 -2.51
CA CYS A 90 -1.74 2.92 -2.15
C CYS A 90 -2.05 1.61 -2.89
N LEU A 91 -2.17 0.51 -2.16
CA LEU A 91 -2.52 -0.81 -2.70
C LEU A 91 -4.04 -0.98 -2.73
N GLY A 92 -4.63 -0.70 -3.89
CA GLY A 92 -6.06 -0.89 -4.16
C GLY A 92 -6.94 0.31 -3.86
N ALA A 93 -8.24 0.13 -4.14
CA ALA A 93 -9.22 1.21 -4.09
C ALA A 93 -9.47 1.73 -2.66
N VAL A 94 -9.51 0.86 -1.66
CA VAL A 94 -9.78 1.26 -0.27
C VAL A 94 -8.67 2.18 0.25
N ALA A 95 -7.41 1.80 0.06
CA ALA A 95 -6.28 2.64 0.44
C ALA A 95 -6.31 3.99 -0.30
N ALA A 96 -6.50 3.96 -1.62
CA ALA A 96 -6.53 5.17 -2.43
C ALA A 96 -7.67 6.12 -2.03
N ARG A 97 -8.87 5.60 -1.76
CA ARG A 97 -10.01 6.41 -1.32
C ARG A 97 -9.79 7.08 0.03
N ASN A 98 -9.14 6.42 0.97
CA ASN A 98 -8.88 6.98 2.29
C ASN A 98 -7.68 7.94 2.33
N ILE A 99 -6.71 7.80 1.41
CA ILE A 99 -5.50 8.61 1.38
C ILE A 99 -5.61 9.77 0.38
N ILE A 100 -6.23 9.55 -0.78
CA ILE A 100 -6.28 10.51 -1.88
C ILE A 100 -7.60 11.26 -1.89
N ALA A 101 -8.69 10.58 -2.27
CA ALA A 101 -10.05 11.14 -2.37
C ALA A 101 -11.10 10.03 -2.40
N GLN A 102 -12.26 10.26 -1.77
CA GLN A 102 -13.32 9.25 -1.63
C GLN A 102 -13.90 8.74 -2.97
N ASP A 103 -13.89 9.57 -4.00
CA ASP A 103 -14.36 9.24 -5.36
C ASP A 103 -13.26 8.61 -6.25
N PHE A 104 -12.10 8.26 -5.68
CA PHE A 104 -10.98 7.72 -6.43
C PHE A 104 -11.32 6.39 -7.11
N SER A 105 -11.05 6.30 -8.42
CA SER A 105 -11.24 5.08 -9.22
C SER A 105 -9.90 4.43 -9.55
N ILE A 106 -9.60 3.30 -8.91
CA ILE A 106 -8.34 2.59 -9.10
C ILE A 106 -8.14 2.12 -10.56
N THR A 107 -9.19 1.73 -11.26
CA THR A 107 -9.11 1.27 -12.65
C THR A 107 -8.78 2.40 -13.62
N ARG A 108 -9.27 3.62 -13.35
CA ARG A 108 -9.05 4.79 -14.21
C ARG A 108 -7.77 5.55 -13.85
N ASP A 109 -7.45 5.63 -12.55
CA ASP A 109 -6.50 6.60 -12.03
C ASP A 109 -5.24 5.98 -11.41
N ARG A 110 -5.11 4.61 -11.42
CA ARG A 110 -3.87 3.96 -11.00
C ARG A 110 -2.67 4.44 -11.84
N GLY A 111 -1.49 4.39 -11.25
CA GLY A 111 -0.25 4.75 -11.94
C GLY A 111 -0.02 6.24 -12.12
N LYS A 112 -1.01 7.07 -11.83
CA LYS A 112 -0.87 8.53 -11.87
C LYS A 112 -0.31 9.02 -10.54
N TRP A 113 0.84 9.69 -10.60
CA TRP A 113 1.46 10.30 -9.43
C TRP A 113 0.66 11.50 -8.95
N ILE A 114 0.48 11.57 -7.63
CA ILE A 114 -0.20 12.68 -6.95
C ILE A 114 0.75 13.21 -5.89
N GLU A 115 0.93 14.52 -5.83
CA GLU A 115 1.64 15.17 -4.75
C GLU A 115 0.64 15.75 -3.75
N LYS A 116 0.82 15.44 -2.46
CA LYS A 116 0.00 15.96 -1.39
C LYS A 116 0.87 16.29 -0.17
N ALA A 117 0.91 17.55 0.21
CA ALA A 117 1.70 18.03 1.36
C ALA A 117 3.18 17.60 1.32
N GLY A 118 3.82 17.63 0.16
CA GLY A 118 5.23 17.27 -0.02
C GLY A 118 5.50 15.77 -0.07
N VAL A 119 4.46 14.94 -0.12
CA VAL A 119 4.57 13.48 -0.23
C VAL A 119 4.03 13.03 -1.58
N TRP A 120 4.79 12.18 -2.27
CA TRP A 120 4.37 11.59 -3.52
C TRP A 120 3.52 10.34 -3.28
N ILE A 121 2.38 10.24 -3.94
CA ILE A 121 1.44 9.13 -3.79
C ILE A 121 1.28 8.42 -5.12
N LEU A 122 1.49 7.10 -5.11
CA LEU A 122 1.28 6.23 -6.26
C LEU A 122 0.17 5.22 -5.96
N PRO A 123 -1.02 5.36 -6.54
CA PRO A 123 -2.04 4.32 -6.48
C PRO A 123 -1.76 3.20 -7.49
N THR A 124 -1.89 1.94 -7.05
CA THR A 124 -1.79 0.75 -7.90
C THR A 124 -2.78 -0.31 -7.46
N TYR A 125 -2.91 -1.41 -8.22
CA TYR A 125 -3.80 -2.50 -7.83
C TYR A 125 -3.33 -3.17 -6.54
N HIS A 126 -4.30 -3.61 -5.73
CA HIS A 126 -4.01 -4.47 -4.59
C HIS A 126 -3.50 -5.85 -5.06
N PRO A 127 -2.48 -6.45 -4.41
CA PRO A 127 -1.98 -7.77 -4.81
C PRO A 127 -3.07 -8.85 -4.90
N ALA A 128 -4.07 -8.83 -4.03
CA ALA A 128 -5.22 -9.75 -4.11
C ALA A 128 -6.03 -9.60 -5.41
N ALA A 129 -6.12 -8.39 -5.97
CA ALA A 129 -6.76 -8.18 -7.26
C ALA A 129 -5.97 -8.80 -8.42
N LEU A 130 -4.64 -8.81 -8.33
CA LEU A 130 -3.75 -9.45 -9.31
C LEU A 130 -3.82 -10.98 -9.24
N LEU A 131 -4.13 -11.55 -8.07
CA LEU A 131 -4.34 -12.99 -7.91
C LEU A 131 -5.68 -13.42 -8.54
N ARG A 132 -6.71 -12.58 -8.46
CA ARG A 132 -8.03 -12.86 -9.06
C ARG A 132 -8.05 -12.62 -10.56
N ASP A 133 -7.30 -11.63 -11.04
CA ASP A 133 -7.26 -11.22 -12.44
C ASP A 133 -5.80 -10.92 -12.86
N GLN A 134 -5.19 -11.92 -13.46
CA GLN A 134 -3.78 -11.84 -13.87
C GLN A 134 -3.53 -10.83 -15.00
N SER A 135 -4.56 -10.46 -15.77
CA SER A 135 -4.43 -9.46 -16.85
C SER A 135 -3.98 -8.09 -16.32
N LYS A 136 -4.25 -7.81 -15.04
CA LYS A 136 -3.85 -6.57 -14.36
C LYS A 136 -2.37 -6.51 -13.97
N LYS A 137 -1.64 -7.64 -14.02
CA LYS A 137 -0.23 -7.69 -13.59
C LYS A 137 0.68 -6.78 -14.42
N ARG A 138 0.45 -6.72 -15.73
CA ARG A 138 1.25 -5.85 -16.61
C ARG A 138 1.12 -4.38 -16.21
N ALA A 139 -0.10 -3.93 -15.94
CA ALA A 139 -0.36 -2.56 -15.51
C ALA A 139 0.30 -2.24 -14.15
N SER A 140 0.19 -3.15 -13.19
CA SER A 140 0.87 -3.00 -11.88
C SER A 140 2.40 -3.01 -12.02
N TRP A 141 2.94 -3.79 -12.95
CA TRP A 141 4.38 -3.79 -13.25
C TRP A 141 4.86 -2.43 -13.77
N GLU A 142 4.10 -1.78 -14.66
CA GLU A 142 4.42 -0.42 -15.12
C GLU A 142 4.42 0.58 -13.95
N ASP A 143 3.47 0.46 -13.00
CA ASP A 143 3.43 1.30 -11.82
C ASP A 143 4.69 1.10 -10.95
N LEU A 144 5.11 -0.15 -10.75
CA LEU A 144 6.31 -0.47 -9.98
C LEU A 144 7.60 0.04 -10.64
N LYS A 145 7.71 -0.03 -11.96
CA LYS A 145 8.84 0.57 -12.69
C LYS A 145 8.89 2.08 -12.48
N SER A 146 7.73 2.75 -12.52
CA SER A 146 7.62 4.17 -12.24
C SER A 146 8.01 4.50 -10.79
N LEU A 147 7.63 3.63 -9.83
CA LEU A 147 8.05 3.74 -8.42
C LEU A 147 9.57 3.64 -8.30
N LYS A 148 10.19 2.62 -8.92
CA LYS A 148 11.64 2.43 -8.89
C LYS A 148 12.38 3.66 -9.44
N ALA A 149 11.94 4.16 -10.59
CA ALA A 149 12.55 5.34 -11.21
C ALA A 149 12.48 6.58 -10.30
N ARG A 150 11.32 6.86 -9.70
CA ARG A 150 11.18 7.98 -8.77
C ARG A 150 12.02 7.81 -7.50
N TYR A 151 12.02 6.61 -6.92
CA TYR A 151 12.79 6.30 -5.72
C TYR A 151 14.30 6.49 -5.93
N GLN A 152 14.81 6.12 -7.11
CA GLN A 152 16.22 6.29 -7.46
C GLN A 152 16.59 7.75 -7.74
N CYS A 153 15.66 8.57 -8.23
CA CYS A 153 15.88 9.98 -8.53
C CYS A 153 15.76 10.89 -7.29
N SER A 154 15.12 10.43 -6.21
CA SER A 154 15.00 11.23 -5.00
C SER A 154 16.29 11.13 -4.17
N VAL A 155 16.81 12.30 -3.75
CA VAL A 155 18.00 12.38 -2.89
C VAL A 155 17.66 11.77 -1.53
N PRO A 156 18.51 10.89 -0.95
CA PRO A 156 18.31 10.41 0.42
C PRO A 156 18.25 11.58 1.41
N LYS A 157 17.37 11.44 2.41
CA LYS A 157 17.27 12.37 3.55
C LYS A 157 18.56 12.36 4.36
#